data_09f77e0493f7a832ef43267bb9a0bae2
#
_entry.id   09f77e0493f7a832ef43267bb9a0bae2
#
_cell.length_a   1.000
_cell.length_b   1.000
_cell.length_c   1.000
_cell.angle_alpha   90.00
_cell.angle_beta   90.00
_cell.angle_gamma   90.00
#
_symmetry.space_group_name_H-M   'P 1'
#
loop_
_entity.id
_entity.type
_entity.pdbx_description
1 polymer ?
#
loop_
_entity_poly.entity_id
_entity_poly.type
_entity_poly.pdbx_seq_one_letter_code
_entity_poly.pdbx_strand_id
1 'polypeptide(L)'
;RRAAAMPGWPIGSHSSPAAASRRNGERFTFRIVVYFFLRKENIMRVVSGSARGCRLQPVPGMNTRPTTDRVKENVFNLIQDHVRDADVLDLFAGTGQLGIEALSRGAAHCDFIEHNGTAYSVVSKNVQTARVQDRASLHRVEARDFLTKAAAKKYSLIFLDPPYGGTILENALSGIERFDILSANGIIICESAVEDRFAHGFEVVRERRYGATMITVLRRQDGGTDE
;
A
#
# COMPACT_ATOMS: atom_id res chain seq x y z
N ARG A 1 56.85 11.16 30.54
CA ARG A 1 56.65 12.58 30.87
C ARG A 1 55.19 12.85 31.11
N ARG A 2 54.92 13.01 32.42
CA ARG A 2 53.95 13.86 33.12
C ARG A 2 52.48 13.82 32.69
N ALA A 3 51.73 13.27 33.63
CA ALA A 3 50.32 13.48 33.89
C ALA A 3 49.97 14.96 34.14
N ALA A 4 48.78 15.38 33.75
CA ALA A 4 48.15 16.59 34.27
C ALA A 4 46.73 16.26 34.74
N ALA A 5 46.47 16.68 35.99
CA ALA A 5 45.31 16.38 36.82
C ALA A 5 44.06 17.21 36.44
N MET A 6 42.90 16.63 36.71
CA MET A 6 41.60 17.30 36.75
C MET A 6 41.37 17.98 38.10
N PRO A 7 40.72 19.15 38.18
CA PRO A 7 40.30 19.75 39.45
C PRO A 7 38.87 19.31 39.84
N GLY A 8 38.70 19.13 41.17
CA GLY A 8 37.56 18.61 41.85
C GLY A 8 36.35 19.57 41.96
N TRP A 9 35.23 18.98 42.25
CA TRP A 9 33.96 19.59 42.62
C TRP A 9 33.88 19.74 44.16
N PRO A 10 33.31 20.84 44.68
CA PRO A 10 33.14 21.02 46.12
C PRO A 10 31.82 20.39 46.61
N ILE A 11 31.94 19.71 47.75
CA ILE A 11 30.86 19.21 48.57
C ILE A 11 30.43 20.31 49.53
N GLY A 12 29.16 20.66 49.51
CA GLY A 12 28.58 21.60 50.50
C GLY A 12 27.49 20.93 51.31
N SER A 13 27.70 21.00 52.62
CA SER A 13 26.99 20.33 53.71
C SER A 13 25.67 20.96 54.14
N HIS A 14 24.76 20.10 54.60
CA HIS A 14 23.77 20.24 55.71
C HIS A 14 23.11 21.57 56.04
N SER A 15 21.78 21.54 56.06
CA SER A 15 21.00 21.84 57.29
C SER A 15 19.51 21.60 57.07
N SER A 16 18.93 20.77 57.96
CA SER A 16 17.50 20.68 58.21
C SER A 16 17.14 21.76 59.26
N PRO A 17 15.94 22.29 59.24
CA PRO A 17 15.12 22.18 60.43
C PRO A 17 13.59 21.88 60.20
N ALA A 18 13.13 21.11 61.09
CA ALA A 18 11.89 20.80 61.73
C ALA A 18 10.62 21.64 61.48
N ALA A 19 9.53 20.89 61.34
CA ALA A 19 8.20 20.96 61.96
C ALA A 19 7.37 22.29 61.88
N ALA A 20 6.23 22.19 61.25
CA ALA A 20 4.91 22.27 61.85
C ALA A 20 3.81 22.55 60.81
N SER A 21 2.77 21.85 60.96
CA SER A 21 1.35 22.18 60.94
C SER A 21 0.49 21.38 59.98
N ARG A 22 -0.28 20.52 60.59
CA ARG A 22 -1.44 19.86 59.99
C ARG A 22 -2.49 20.90 59.61
N ARG A 23 -3.04 20.82 58.37
CA ARG A 23 -4.47 20.95 58.10
C ARG A 23 -4.82 20.52 56.69
N ASN A 24 -5.87 19.72 56.64
CA ASN A 24 -6.84 19.44 55.58
C ASN A 24 -6.36 18.61 54.38
N GLY A 25 -6.97 17.43 54.39
CA GLY A 25 -6.92 16.43 53.31
C GLY A 25 -7.51 16.97 52.02
N GLU A 26 -6.62 17.06 51.04
CA GLU A 26 -6.97 16.89 49.66
C GLU A 26 -6.04 15.81 49.12
N ARG A 27 -6.65 14.63 48.90
CA ARG A 27 -6.00 13.58 48.14
C ARG A 27 -5.81 14.07 46.72
N PHE A 28 -4.69 14.68 46.44
CA PHE A 28 -4.19 14.82 45.06
C PHE A 28 -3.87 13.42 44.54
N THR A 29 -4.87 12.80 43.95
CA THR A 29 -4.69 11.67 43.09
C THR A 29 -3.91 12.19 41.90
N PHE A 30 -2.60 11.99 41.87
CA PHE A 30 -1.78 12.09 40.67
C PHE A 30 -2.33 11.04 39.67
N ARG A 31 -3.38 11.42 38.92
CA ARG A 31 -3.66 10.75 37.67
C ARG A 31 -2.45 11.06 36.78
N ILE A 32 -1.51 10.14 36.75
CA ILE A 32 -0.57 10.00 35.65
C ILE A 32 -1.44 9.77 34.43
N VAL A 33 -1.81 10.86 33.76
CA VAL A 33 -2.31 10.79 32.40
C VAL A 33 -1.09 10.40 31.59
N VAL A 34 -0.87 9.10 31.48
CA VAL A 34 -0.01 8.53 30.43
C VAL A 34 -0.71 8.93 29.15
N TYR A 35 -0.30 10.07 28.58
CA TYR A 35 -0.52 10.36 27.18
C TYR A 35 0.22 9.27 26.42
N PHE A 36 -0.43 8.14 26.25
CA PHE A 36 -0.15 7.23 25.18
C PHE A 36 -0.42 8.06 23.90
N PHE A 37 0.63 8.71 23.42
CA PHE A 37 0.73 9.08 22.02
C PHE A 37 0.68 7.75 21.27
N LEU A 38 -0.52 7.23 21.08
CA LEU A 38 -0.81 6.28 20.03
C LEU A 38 -0.43 7.01 18.75
N ARG A 39 0.83 6.85 18.31
CA ARG A 39 1.10 6.90 16.88
C ARG A 39 -0.05 6.08 16.31
N LYS A 40 -0.94 6.70 15.57
CA LYS A 40 -1.81 5.99 14.64
C LYS A 40 -0.83 5.29 13.72
N GLU A 41 -0.40 4.10 14.09
CA GLU A 41 0.19 3.20 13.14
C GLU A 41 -0.84 3.13 12.03
N ASN A 42 -0.45 3.51 10.84
CA ASN A 42 -1.28 3.33 9.66
C ASN A 42 -1.45 1.81 9.48
N ILE A 43 -2.41 1.24 10.21
CA ILE A 43 -2.71 -0.18 10.17
C ILE A 43 -3.29 -0.45 8.80
N MET A 44 -2.51 -1.10 7.96
CA MET A 44 -2.98 -1.57 6.66
C MET A 44 -4.06 -2.62 6.89
N ARG A 45 -5.21 -2.44 6.28
CA ARG A 45 -6.35 -3.37 6.41
C ARG A 45 -7.20 -3.42 5.14
N VAL A 46 -7.99 -4.47 5.01
CA VAL A 46 -9.05 -4.56 4.01
C VAL A 46 -10.20 -3.63 4.41
N VAL A 47 -10.64 -2.78 3.49
CA VAL A 47 -11.61 -1.71 3.76
C VAL A 47 -13.05 -2.20 3.61
N SER A 48 -13.30 -3.07 2.61
CA SER A 48 -14.67 -3.51 2.29
C SER A 48 -14.72 -4.99 1.87
N GLY A 49 -15.93 -5.53 1.74
CA GLY A 49 -16.18 -6.88 1.25
C GLY A 49 -16.07 -7.97 2.33
N SER A 50 -15.84 -9.20 1.89
CA SER A 50 -15.88 -10.43 2.72
C SER A 50 -14.77 -10.47 3.79
N ALA A 51 -13.61 -9.84 3.52
CA ALA A 51 -12.47 -9.77 4.43
C ALA A 51 -12.36 -8.39 5.14
N ARG A 52 -13.42 -7.58 5.16
CA ARG A 52 -13.42 -6.25 5.78
C ARG A 52 -12.85 -6.27 7.20
N GLY A 53 -11.95 -5.32 7.48
CA GLY A 53 -11.30 -5.17 8.79
C GLY A 53 -10.10 -6.10 9.01
N CYS A 54 -9.83 -7.05 8.12
CA CYS A 54 -8.66 -7.91 8.16
C CYS A 54 -7.39 -7.06 8.09
N ARG A 55 -6.50 -7.21 9.07
CA ARG A 55 -5.21 -6.51 9.13
C ARG A 55 -4.21 -7.21 8.21
N LEU A 56 -3.52 -6.43 7.39
CA LEU A 56 -2.47 -6.90 6.50
C LEU A 56 -1.10 -6.53 7.05
N GLN A 57 -0.13 -7.42 6.86
CA GLN A 57 1.25 -7.19 7.29
C GLN A 57 1.96 -6.27 6.29
N PRO A 58 2.74 -5.28 6.75
CA PRO A 58 3.62 -4.49 5.89
C PRO A 58 4.87 -5.29 5.51
N VAL A 59 5.54 -4.89 4.43
CA VAL A 59 6.85 -5.45 4.07
C VAL A 59 7.92 -4.83 4.98
N PRO A 60 8.68 -5.62 5.74
CA PRO A 60 9.73 -5.13 6.61
C PRO A 60 10.80 -4.33 5.83
N GLY A 61 11.21 -3.18 6.35
CA GLY A 61 12.28 -2.37 5.77
C GLY A 61 11.90 -1.56 4.53
N MET A 62 10.71 -1.75 3.99
CA MET A 62 10.18 -0.87 2.96
C MET A 62 9.44 0.30 3.63
N ASN A 63 10.03 1.50 3.55
CA ASN A 63 9.34 2.75 3.87
C ASN A 63 8.35 3.12 2.75
N THR A 64 7.57 2.15 2.29
CA THR A 64 6.46 2.44 1.39
C THR A 64 5.44 3.23 2.18
N ARG A 65 5.13 4.44 1.73
CA ARG A 65 3.99 5.20 2.22
C ARG A 65 2.76 4.34 1.97
N PRO A 66 2.09 3.79 3.02
CA PRO A 66 0.93 2.97 2.76
C PRO A 66 -0.09 3.82 2.02
N THR A 67 -0.62 3.32 0.90
CA THR A 67 -1.84 3.87 0.31
C THR A 67 -2.86 3.90 1.42
N THR A 68 -3.22 5.09 1.88
CA THR A 68 -4.09 5.23 3.06
C THR A 68 -5.43 4.56 2.78
N ASP A 69 -6.09 4.02 3.81
CA ASP A 69 -7.45 3.45 3.69
C ASP A 69 -8.36 4.35 2.85
N ARG A 70 -8.25 5.68 3.03
CA ARG A 70 -9.03 6.68 2.29
C ARG A 70 -8.71 6.70 0.79
N VAL A 71 -7.44 6.60 0.40
CA VAL A 71 -7.05 6.58 -1.03
C VAL A 71 -7.55 5.29 -1.65
N LYS A 72 -7.33 4.14 -0.99
CA LYS A 72 -7.81 2.84 -1.43
C LYS A 72 -9.34 2.81 -1.58
N GLU A 73 -10.07 3.32 -0.59
CA GLU A 73 -11.53 3.45 -0.67
C GLU A 73 -11.97 4.29 -1.87
N ASN A 74 -11.32 5.43 -2.09
CA ASN A 74 -11.63 6.29 -3.23
C ASN A 74 -11.32 5.61 -4.57
N VAL A 75 -10.18 4.89 -4.68
CA VAL A 75 -9.85 4.10 -5.89
C VAL A 75 -10.95 3.10 -6.18
N PHE A 76 -11.32 2.29 -5.19
CA PHE A 76 -12.37 1.27 -5.38
C PHE A 76 -13.77 1.84 -5.60
N ASN A 77 -14.06 3.05 -5.12
CA ASN A 77 -15.31 3.75 -5.45
C ASN A 77 -15.32 4.23 -6.91
N LEU A 78 -14.15 4.60 -7.47
CA LEU A 78 -14.05 4.99 -8.89
C LEU A 78 -14.29 3.81 -9.85
N ILE A 79 -13.98 2.59 -9.42
CA ILE A 79 -13.98 1.39 -10.25
C ILE A 79 -14.99 0.35 -9.78
N GLN A 80 -15.96 0.72 -8.95
CA GLN A 80 -16.87 -0.23 -8.28
C GLN A 80 -17.55 -1.21 -9.25
N ASP A 81 -17.93 -0.73 -10.44
CA ASP A 81 -18.63 -1.50 -11.46
C ASP A 81 -17.72 -2.48 -12.22
N HIS A 82 -16.40 -2.36 -12.04
CA HIS A 82 -15.37 -3.20 -12.68
C HIS A 82 -14.77 -4.26 -11.74
N VAL A 83 -15.20 -4.35 -10.47
CA VAL A 83 -14.56 -5.23 -9.48
C VAL A 83 -15.25 -6.59 -9.37
N ARG A 84 -16.61 -6.61 -9.37
CA ARG A 84 -17.34 -7.86 -9.21
C ARG A 84 -17.07 -8.78 -10.41
N ASP A 85 -16.76 -10.04 -10.09
CA ASP A 85 -16.47 -11.11 -11.05
C ASP A 85 -15.28 -10.82 -11.98
N ALA A 86 -14.43 -9.84 -11.61
CA ALA A 86 -13.26 -9.48 -12.38
C ALA A 86 -12.14 -10.52 -12.29
N ASP A 87 -11.49 -10.79 -13.42
CA ASP A 87 -10.14 -11.36 -13.47
C ASP A 87 -9.13 -10.23 -13.27
N VAL A 88 -8.44 -10.26 -12.14
CA VAL A 88 -7.56 -9.18 -11.68
C VAL A 88 -6.09 -9.55 -11.86
N LEU A 89 -5.28 -8.58 -12.27
CA LEU A 89 -3.81 -8.64 -12.23
C LEU A 89 -3.29 -7.52 -11.30
N ASP A 90 -2.59 -7.89 -10.23
CA ASP A 90 -1.81 -6.99 -9.39
C ASP A 90 -0.32 -7.16 -9.76
N LEU A 91 0.15 -6.31 -10.70
CA LEU A 91 1.45 -6.54 -11.39
C LEU A 91 2.65 -6.16 -10.52
N PHE A 92 2.45 -5.38 -9.46
CA PHE A 92 3.46 -4.96 -8.49
C PHE A 92 2.91 -5.13 -7.08
N ALA A 93 2.63 -6.38 -6.71
CA ALA A 93 1.74 -6.69 -5.58
C ALA A 93 2.23 -6.17 -4.22
N GLY A 94 3.56 -6.16 -3.96
CA GLY A 94 4.10 -5.70 -2.70
C GLY A 94 3.49 -6.42 -1.50
N THR A 95 2.56 -5.78 -0.80
CA THR A 95 1.80 -6.37 0.31
C THR A 95 0.55 -7.12 -0.14
N GLY A 96 0.15 -6.98 -1.40
CA GLY A 96 -1.07 -7.52 -1.98
C GLY A 96 -2.34 -6.73 -1.65
N GLN A 97 -2.21 -5.51 -1.09
CA GLN A 97 -3.36 -4.77 -0.57
C GLN A 97 -4.44 -4.46 -1.62
N LEU A 98 -4.07 -4.20 -2.89
CA LEU A 98 -5.03 -3.88 -3.95
C LEU A 98 -5.74 -5.15 -4.45
N GLY A 99 -5.00 -6.19 -4.79
CA GLY A 99 -5.57 -7.45 -5.23
C GLY A 99 -6.43 -8.13 -4.15
N ILE A 100 -5.99 -8.10 -2.88
CA ILE A 100 -6.78 -8.63 -1.75
C ILE A 100 -8.07 -7.82 -1.55
N GLU A 101 -8.03 -6.50 -1.66
CA GLU A 101 -9.22 -5.65 -1.58
C GLU A 101 -10.20 -5.99 -2.72
N ALA A 102 -9.71 -6.19 -3.96
CA ALA A 102 -10.52 -6.60 -5.10
C ALA A 102 -11.19 -7.96 -4.85
N LEU A 103 -10.43 -8.96 -4.39
CA LEU A 103 -10.97 -10.28 -4.03
C LEU A 103 -12.02 -10.19 -2.92
N SER A 104 -11.78 -9.36 -1.91
CA SER A 104 -12.73 -9.11 -0.82
C SER A 104 -14.03 -8.50 -1.32
N ARG A 105 -13.98 -7.66 -2.34
CA ARG A 105 -15.15 -7.00 -2.96
C ARG A 105 -15.84 -7.84 -4.02
N GLY A 106 -15.36 -9.07 -4.27
CA GLY A 106 -16.05 -10.03 -5.13
C GLY A 106 -15.41 -10.23 -6.50
N ALA A 107 -14.15 -9.88 -6.71
CA ALA A 107 -13.40 -10.29 -7.90
C ALA A 107 -13.34 -11.82 -7.98
N ALA A 108 -13.40 -12.37 -9.18
CA ALA A 108 -13.39 -13.81 -9.42
C ALA A 108 -12.04 -14.43 -9.11
N HIS A 109 -10.98 -13.79 -9.57
CA HIS A 109 -9.61 -14.26 -9.38
C HIS A 109 -8.62 -13.08 -9.37
N CYS A 110 -7.45 -13.27 -8.73
CA CYS A 110 -6.35 -12.31 -8.78
C CYS A 110 -5.01 -13.03 -8.92
N ASP A 111 -4.25 -12.66 -9.96
CA ASP A 111 -2.83 -12.97 -10.07
C ASP A 111 -2.01 -11.87 -9.41
N PHE A 112 -1.17 -12.24 -8.44
CA PHE A 112 -0.26 -11.35 -7.72
C PHE A 112 1.15 -11.57 -8.23
N ILE A 113 1.78 -10.54 -8.76
CA ILE A 113 3.15 -10.59 -9.29
C ILE A 113 4.07 -9.81 -8.35
N GLU A 114 5.08 -10.48 -7.82
CA GLU A 114 6.05 -9.86 -6.92
C GLU A 114 7.42 -10.55 -7.06
N HIS A 115 8.44 -9.80 -7.42
CA HIS A 115 9.78 -10.35 -7.61
C HIS A 115 10.58 -10.45 -6.32
N ASN A 116 10.38 -9.51 -5.38
CA ASN A 116 11.10 -9.46 -4.12
C ASN A 116 10.65 -10.60 -3.18
N GLY A 117 11.57 -11.44 -2.76
CA GLY A 117 11.26 -12.62 -1.94
C GLY A 117 10.63 -12.29 -0.57
N THR A 118 11.01 -11.17 0.05
CA THR A 118 10.42 -10.73 1.33
C THR A 118 8.98 -10.26 1.12
N ALA A 119 8.73 -9.42 0.10
CA ALA A 119 7.38 -8.95 -0.24
C ALA A 119 6.49 -10.12 -0.69
N TYR A 120 7.01 -11.04 -1.51
CA TYR A 120 6.29 -12.27 -1.90
C TYR A 120 5.84 -13.09 -0.68
N SER A 121 6.70 -13.23 0.33
CA SER A 121 6.34 -13.92 1.57
C SER A 121 5.26 -13.18 2.35
N VAL A 122 5.26 -11.85 2.30
CA VAL A 122 4.24 -11.01 2.94
C VAL A 122 2.90 -11.11 2.21
N VAL A 123 2.86 -10.97 0.89
CA VAL A 123 1.59 -11.11 0.14
C VAL A 123 0.99 -12.49 0.33
N SER A 124 1.81 -13.56 0.34
CA SER A 124 1.33 -14.92 0.62
C SER A 124 0.64 -15.04 1.98
N LYS A 125 1.24 -14.48 3.05
CA LYS A 125 0.63 -14.46 4.39
C LYS A 125 -0.63 -13.61 4.43
N ASN A 126 -0.65 -12.46 3.76
CA ASN A 126 -1.79 -11.57 3.72
C ASN A 126 -2.99 -12.21 3.00
N VAL A 127 -2.76 -12.89 1.89
CA VAL A 127 -3.78 -13.67 1.16
C VAL A 127 -4.42 -14.73 2.05
N GLN A 128 -3.60 -15.48 2.81
CA GLN A 128 -4.07 -16.47 3.77
C GLN A 128 -4.85 -15.82 4.93
N THR A 129 -4.34 -14.72 5.49
CA THR A 129 -4.97 -13.98 6.59
C THR A 129 -6.33 -13.43 6.19
N ALA A 130 -6.45 -12.93 4.95
CA ALA A 130 -7.70 -12.44 4.37
C ALA A 130 -8.64 -13.58 3.92
N ARG A 131 -8.20 -14.84 3.94
CA ARG A 131 -8.96 -16.03 3.53
C ARG A 131 -9.46 -15.97 2.09
N VAL A 132 -8.60 -15.51 1.18
CA VAL A 132 -8.91 -15.38 -0.25
C VAL A 132 -8.01 -16.25 -1.15
N GLN A 133 -7.24 -17.18 -0.55
CA GLN A 133 -6.26 -18.01 -1.24
C GLN A 133 -6.86 -18.87 -2.37
N ASP A 134 -8.12 -19.26 -2.26
CA ASP A 134 -8.78 -20.11 -3.27
C ASP A 134 -9.02 -19.37 -4.59
N ARG A 135 -8.92 -18.04 -4.57
CA ARG A 135 -9.09 -17.15 -5.71
C ARG A 135 -7.83 -16.33 -6.01
N ALA A 136 -6.67 -16.76 -5.50
CA ALA A 136 -5.41 -16.05 -5.63
C ALA A 136 -4.33 -16.94 -6.22
N SER A 137 -3.64 -16.48 -7.25
CA SER A 137 -2.41 -17.10 -7.76
C SER A 137 -1.25 -16.16 -7.47
N LEU A 138 -0.17 -16.68 -6.88
CA LEU A 138 1.01 -15.90 -6.54
C LEU A 138 2.20 -16.31 -7.41
N HIS A 139 2.85 -15.33 -8.03
CA HIS A 139 3.96 -15.53 -8.95
C HIS A 139 5.19 -14.74 -8.47
N ARG A 140 6.26 -15.46 -8.09
CA ARG A 140 7.53 -14.82 -7.75
C ARG A 140 8.38 -14.66 -9.00
N VAL A 141 8.08 -13.65 -9.78
CA VAL A 141 8.77 -13.34 -11.05
C VAL A 141 8.81 -11.82 -11.27
N GLU A 142 9.66 -11.37 -12.18
CA GLU A 142 9.65 -9.99 -12.66
C GLU A 142 8.38 -9.72 -13.48
N ALA A 143 7.84 -8.49 -13.36
CA ALA A 143 6.65 -8.07 -14.10
C ALA A 143 6.80 -8.30 -15.62
N ARG A 144 7.97 -7.95 -16.18
CA ARG A 144 8.29 -8.15 -17.59
C ARG A 144 8.21 -9.62 -18.01
N ASP A 145 8.78 -10.51 -17.21
CA ASP A 145 8.82 -11.95 -17.52
C ASP A 145 7.43 -12.58 -17.41
N PHE A 146 6.61 -12.08 -16.47
CA PHE A 146 5.22 -12.49 -16.38
C PHE A 146 4.44 -12.07 -17.63
N LEU A 147 4.52 -10.80 -18.02
CA LEU A 147 3.79 -10.26 -19.17
C LEU A 147 4.09 -11.04 -20.47
N THR A 148 5.36 -11.45 -20.67
CA THR A 148 5.72 -12.25 -21.86
C THR A 148 5.06 -13.63 -21.91
N LYS A 149 4.65 -14.20 -20.76
CA LYS A 149 4.02 -15.51 -20.63
C LYS A 149 2.49 -15.41 -20.52
N ALA A 150 1.96 -14.24 -20.19
CA ALA A 150 0.54 -14.02 -19.92
C ALA A 150 -0.33 -13.83 -21.17
N ALA A 151 0.25 -13.85 -22.39
CA ALA A 151 -0.45 -13.55 -23.66
C ALA A 151 -1.72 -14.35 -23.93
N ALA A 152 -1.91 -15.51 -23.27
CA ALA A 152 -3.13 -16.31 -23.41
C ALA A 152 -4.25 -15.94 -22.41
N LYS A 153 -3.96 -15.09 -21.42
CA LYS A 153 -4.93 -14.70 -20.38
C LYS A 153 -5.33 -13.24 -20.55
N LYS A 154 -6.62 -12.96 -20.35
CA LYS A 154 -7.19 -11.62 -20.36
C LYS A 154 -7.58 -11.22 -18.96
N TYR A 155 -7.29 -9.97 -18.60
CA TYR A 155 -7.67 -9.38 -17.32
C TYR A 155 -8.68 -8.26 -17.55
N SER A 156 -9.72 -8.22 -16.74
CA SER A 156 -10.70 -7.14 -16.78
C SER A 156 -10.31 -5.97 -15.87
N LEU A 157 -9.40 -6.19 -14.91
CA LEU A 157 -8.88 -5.17 -14.01
C LEU A 157 -7.39 -5.40 -13.76
N ILE A 158 -6.57 -4.40 -14.06
CA ILE A 158 -5.12 -4.44 -13.85
C ILE A 158 -4.72 -3.31 -12.91
N PHE A 159 -4.00 -3.63 -11.84
CA PHE A 159 -3.36 -2.65 -10.95
C PHE A 159 -1.88 -2.52 -11.27
N LEU A 160 -1.41 -1.29 -11.38
CA LEU A 160 -0.02 -0.91 -11.59
C LEU A 160 0.37 0.10 -10.50
N ASP A 161 1.06 -0.38 -9.46
CA ASP A 161 1.62 0.44 -8.37
C ASP A 161 3.14 0.17 -8.26
N PRO A 162 3.93 0.50 -9.30
CA PRO A 162 5.37 0.31 -9.27
C PRO A 162 6.04 1.33 -8.36
N PRO A 163 7.31 1.12 -7.94
CA PRO A 163 8.12 2.16 -7.33
C PRO A 163 8.12 3.43 -8.22
N TYR A 164 7.95 4.61 -7.61
CA TYR A 164 7.88 5.86 -8.32
C TYR A 164 9.18 6.21 -9.06
N GLY A 165 9.03 6.88 -10.19
CA GLY A 165 10.12 7.31 -11.06
C GLY A 165 10.58 6.25 -12.05
N GLY A 166 11.26 6.70 -13.11
CA GLY A 166 11.79 5.85 -14.17
C GLY A 166 10.72 5.36 -15.17
N THR A 167 11.08 4.31 -15.90
CA THR A 167 10.31 3.80 -17.04
C THR A 167 9.49 2.54 -16.71
N ILE A 168 9.39 2.15 -15.43
CA ILE A 168 8.77 0.89 -15.04
C ILE A 168 7.29 0.86 -15.42
N LEU A 169 6.57 1.92 -15.11
CA LEU A 169 5.14 2.07 -15.45
C LEU A 169 4.92 2.06 -16.96
N GLU A 170 5.72 2.82 -17.71
CA GLU A 170 5.67 2.89 -19.17
C GLU A 170 5.95 1.52 -19.82
N ASN A 171 6.97 0.82 -19.33
CA ASN A 171 7.30 -0.53 -19.79
C ASN A 171 6.19 -1.54 -19.50
N ALA A 172 5.54 -1.43 -18.34
CA ALA A 172 4.40 -2.27 -17.98
C ALA A 172 3.21 -2.02 -18.92
N LEU A 173 2.86 -0.76 -19.17
CA LEU A 173 1.78 -0.37 -20.09
C LEU A 173 2.06 -0.85 -21.52
N SER A 174 3.28 -0.62 -22.02
CA SER A 174 3.71 -1.13 -23.33
C SER A 174 3.64 -2.65 -23.42
N GLY A 175 3.98 -3.35 -22.33
CA GLY A 175 3.87 -4.81 -22.25
C GLY A 175 2.40 -5.28 -22.28
N ILE A 176 1.52 -4.63 -21.53
CA ILE A 176 0.07 -4.93 -21.51
C ILE A 176 -0.54 -4.76 -22.90
N GLU A 177 -0.19 -3.69 -23.59
CA GLU A 177 -0.62 -3.41 -24.96
C GLU A 177 -0.06 -4.45 -25.94
N ARG A 178 1.26 -4.65 -25.94
CA ARG A 178 1.97 -5.56 -26.85
C ARG A 178 1.46 -7.01 -26.77
N PHE A 179 1.24 -7.51 -25.56
CA PHE A 179 0.78 -8.89 -25.32
C PHE A 179 -0.74 -9.01 -25.26
N ASP A 180 -1.42 -7.89 -25.46
CA ASP A 180 -2.88 -7.81 -25.55
C ASP A 180 -3.60 -8.51 -24.37
N ILE A 181 -3.15 -8.28 -23.13
CA ILE A 181 -3.68 -8.97 -21.95
C ILE A 181 -4.86 -8.24 -21.27
N LEU A 182 -5.22 -7.02 -21.69
CA LEU A 182 -6.41 -6.33 -21.21
C LEU A 182 -7.65 -6.80 -21.97
N SER A 183 -8.74 -7.14 -21.27
CA SER A 183 -10.04 -7.46 -21.87
C SER A 183 -10.62 -6.26 -22.61
N ALA A 184 -11.56 -6.48 -23.54
CA ALA A 184 -12.17 -5.42 -24.34
C ALA A 184 -12.75 -4.28 -23.48
N ASN A 185 -13.49 -4.62 -22.41
CA ASN A 185 -14.07 -3.66 -21.47
C ASN A 185 -13.22 -3.53 -20.18
N GLY A 186 -11.97 -3.96 -20.23
CA GLY A 186 -11.07 -3.93 -19.09
C GLY A 186 -10.53 -2.53 -18.82
N ILE A 187 -10.11 -2.32 -17.57
CA ILE A 187 -9.49 -1.08 -17.12
C ILE A 187 -8.15 -1.34 -16.46
N ILE A 188 -7.28 -0.34 -16.52
CA ILE A 188 -5.98 -0.32 -15.83
C ILE A 188 -6.01 0.81 -14.82
N ILE A 189 -5.55 0.54 -13.61
CA ILE A 189 -5.38 1.55 -12.56
C ILE A 189 -3.90 1.74 -12.33
N CYS A 190 -3.40 2.94 -12.65
CA CYS A 190 -2.02 3.33 -12.43
C CYS A 190 -1.91 4.22 -11.20
N GLU A 191 -0.99 3.88 -10.29
CA GLU A 191 -0.51 4.77 -9.24
C GLU A 191 0.85 5.34 -9.64
N SER A 192 1.01 6.67 -9.58
CA SER A 192 2.25 7.36 -9.95
C SER A 192 2.47 8.60 -9.07
N ALA A 193 3.66 9.20 -9.10
CA ALA A 193 3.84 10.53 -8.56
C ALA A 193 3.13 11.57 -9.46
N VAL A 194 2.72 12.70 -8.87
CA VAL A 194 2.03 13.78 -9.62
C VAL A 194 2.91 14.36 -10.72
N GLU A 195 4.23 14.32 -10.53
CA GLU A 195 5.23 14.82 -11.46
C GLU A 195 5.54 13.84 -12.61
N ASP A 196 5.22 12.53 -12.42
CA ASP A 196 5.54 11.51 -13.42
C ASP A 196 4.78 11.74 -14.71
N ARG A 197 5.47 11.52 -15.82
CA ARG A 197 4.92 11.49 -17.16
C ARG A 197 5.32 10.17 -17.79
N PHE A 198 4.37 9.49 -18.37
CA PHE A 198 4.61 8.20 -19.04
C PHE A 198 3.78 8.11 -20.30
N ALA A 199 4.40 7.57 -21.36
CA ALA A 199 3.74 7.33 -22.63
C ALA A 199 2.92 6.03 -22.59
N HIS A 200 1.77 6.03 -23.23
CA HIS A 200 0.91 4.84 -23.35
C HIS A 200 -0.06 4.97 -24.54
N GLY A 201 -0.49 3.82 -25.09
CA GLY A 201 -1.49 3.72 -26.16
C GLY A 201 -2.94 3.59 -25.67
N PHE A 202 -3.23 3.86 -24.39
CA PHE A 202 -4.55 3.73 -23.77
C PHE A 202 -5.27 5.08 -23.70
N GLU A 203 -6.60 5.04 -23.62
CA GLU A 203 -7.40 6.23 -23.33
C GLU A 203 -7.45 6.50 -21.84
N VAL A 204 -7.24 7.77 -21.44
CA VAL A 204 -7.42 8.21 -20.05
C VAL A 204 -8.90 8.43 -19.79
N VAL A 205 -9.50 7.55 -18.98
CA VAL A 205 -10.90 7.67 -18.56
C VAL A 205 -11.03 8.69 -17.43
N ARG A 206 -10.08 8.66 -16.49
CA ARG A 206 -10.13 9.51 -15.29
C ARG A 206 -8.76 9.65 -14.63
N GLU A 207 -8.53 10.84 -14.09
CA GLU A 207 -7.40 11.12 -13.21
C GLU A 207 -7.87 11.71 -11.90
N ARG A 208 -7.22 11.35 -10.79
CA ARG A 208 -7.49 11.89 -9.45
C ARG A 208 -6.19 12.03 -8.67
N ARG A 209 -5.98 13.22 -8.14
CA ARG A 209 -4.81 13.53 -7.30
C ARG A 209 -5.14 13.33 -5.82
N TYR A 210 -4.26 12.63 -5.12
CA TYR A 210 -4.31 12.40 -3.67
C TYR A 210 -2.97 12.79 -3.02
N GLY A 211 -2.82 14.07 -2.67
CA GLY A 211 -1.55 14.61 -2.17
C GLY A 211 -0.46 14.59 -3.23
N ALA A 212 0.58 13.77 -3.03
CA ALA A 212 1.68 13.57 -3.99
C ALA A 212 1.44 12.40 -4.95
N THR A 213 0.32 11.68 -4.81
CA THR A 213 -0.03 10.53 -5.65
C THR A 213 -1.06 10.92 -6.70
N MET A 214 -0.88 10.43 -7.93
CA MET A 214 -1.85 10.47 -9.01
C MET A 214 -2.40 9.06 -9.24
N ILE A 215 -3.71 8.94 -9.32
CA ILE A 215 -4.40 7.73 -9.76
C ILE A 215 -4.97 8.00 -11.15
N THR A 216 -4.55 7.20 -12.12
CA THR A 216 -5.00 7.28 -13.51
C THR A 216 -5.74 6.00 -13.87
N VAL A 217 -6.97 6.13 -14.36
CA VAL A 217 -7.80 5.03 -14.90
C VAL A 217 -7.69 5.06 -16.41
N LEU A 218 -7.21 3.97 -16.99
CA LEU A 218 -7.01 3.80 -18.42
C LEU A 218 -7.92 2.69 -18.95
N ARG A 219 -8.32 2.82 -20.23
CA ARG A 219 -8.98 1.76 -21.00
C ARG A 219 -8.37 1.64 -22.39
N ARG A 220 -8.74 0.62 -23.12
CA ARG A 220 -8.39 0.56 -24.56
C ARG A 220 -8.96 1.79 -25.29
N GLN A 221 -8.22 2.27 -26.27
CA GLN A 221 -8.81 3.17 -27.24
C GLN A 221 -9.86 2.37 -28.03
N ASP A 222 -11.07 2.88 -28.10
CA ASP A 222 -12.04 2.35 -29.04
C ASP A 222 -11.43 2.51 -30.44
N GLY A 223 -11.13 1.41 -31.08
CA GLY A 223 -10.66 1.45 -32.46
C GLY A 223 -11.74 2.17 -33.27
N GLY A 224 -11.48 3.45 -33.59
CA GLY A 224 -12.33 4.15 -34.50
C GLY A 224 -12.38 3.34 -35.79
N THR A 225 -13.49 2.71 -36.04
CA THR A 225 -13.88 2.33 -37.40
C THR A 225 -14.04 3.63 -38.14
N ASP A 226 -12.95 4.11 -38.77
CA ASP A 226 -13.06 5.07 -39.83
C ASP A 226 -13.92 4.40 -40.91
N GLU A 227 -15.22 4.75 -40.93
CA GLU A 227 -16.11 4.59 -42.09
C GLU A 227 -15.84 5.69 -43.10
#